data_9648d9397d3cd02154867e4663d83f3c
#
_entry.id   9648d9397d3cd02154867e4663d83f3c
#
_cell.length_a   1.000
_cell.length_b   1.000
_cell.length_c   1.000
_cell.angle_alpha   90.00
_cell.angle_beta   90.00
_cell.angle_gamma   90.00
#
_symmetry.space_group_name_H-M   'P 1'
#
loop_
_entity.id
_entity.type
_entity.pdbx_description
1 polymer ?
#
loop_
_entity_poly.entity_id
_entity_poly.type
_entity_poly.pdbx_seq_one_letter_code
_entity_poly.pdbx_strand_id
1 'polypeptide(L)'
;MPSPNYTHLAAVAGMAGILAFGAERALAPHAPESMACVPAEVDAAAVPDPLDAEQRRIAAHLSRWFQVDGEGTGLAVFAAYRAAGEVGLDPLLVLAMISIESSFNPAAESSMGAKGLMQIIPRFHLAKLEPHGGADAVHDPESNIAVGARILQEYVYRTGTLEAGLQQYNGASRDESARYANKVLAERSRLERVLRRTQVSTVVSRGG
;
A
#
# COMPACT_ATOMS: atom_id res chain seq x y z
N MET A 1 39.63 26.48 5.86
CA MET A 1 39.91 25.85 7.16
C MET A 1 39.11 24.58 7.24
N PRO A 2 39.72 23.49 7.69
CA PRO A 2 39.51 22.16 7.15
C PRO A 2 38.51 21.32 7.96
N SER A 3 37.97 20.28 7.26
CA SER A 3 37.24 19.12 7.82
C SER A 3 38.09 18.34 8.84
N PRO A 4 37.49 17.50 9.66
CA PRO A 4 38.16 16.27 9.99
C PRO A 4 37.38 15.02 9.54
N ASN A 5 38.12 14.21 8.77
CA ASN A 5 37.93 12.81 8.51
C ASN A 5 38.01 12.02 9.83
N TYR A 6 37.15 10.98 9.95
CA TYR A 6 37.47 9.84 10.82
C TYR A 6 37.36 8.55 10.01
N THR A 7 38.55 8.08 9.62
CA THR A 7 38.87 6.70 9.25
C THR A 7 39.40 5.97 10.48
N HIS A 8 39.34 4.62 10.41
CA HIS A 8 40.02 3.58 11.21
C HIS A 8 39.17 2.97 12.36
N LEU A 9 39.16 1.69 12.64
CA LEU A 9 40.14 0.63 12.39
C LEU A 9 39.44 -0.73 12.56
N ALA A 10 39.84 -1.70 11.78
CA ALA A 10 39.58 -3.12 11.92
C ALA A 10 40.41 -3.70 13.06
N ALA A 11 39.91 -4.74 13.72
CA ALA A 11 40.75 -5.68 14.46
C ALA A 11 40.21 -7.09 14.36
N VAL A 12 41.06 -7.95 13.83
CA VAL A 12 41.04 -9.40 13.66
C VAL A 12 41.73 -10.03 14.89
N ALA A 13 41.26 -11.16 15.36
CA ALA A 13 42.00 -12.31 15.97
C ALA A 13 40.97 -13.27 16.54
N GLY A 14 40.91 -14.62 16.35
CA GLY A 14 41.95 -15.54 16.03
C GLY A 14 41.99 -16.63 17.11
N MET A 15 42.08 -17.90 16.67
CA MET A 15 42.51 -19.14 17.36
C MET A 15 41.36 -20.04 17.84
N ALA A 16 41.07 -21.16 17.21
CA ALA A 16 41.78 -22.43 17.09
C ALA A 16 41.92 -23.22 18.43
N GLY A 17 41.32 -24.39 18.47
CA GLY A 17 41.51 -25.40 19.54
C GLY A 17 40.93 -26.74 19.10
N ILE A 18 41.81 -27.62 18.62
CA ILE A 18 41.64 -29.01 18.28
C ILE A 18 41.67 -29.82 19.59
N LEU A 19 40.92 -30.93 19.72
CA LEU A 19 41.42 -32.25 20.13
C LEU A 19 40.34 -33.31 19.98
N ALA A 20 40.79 -34.44 19.44
CA ALA A 20 40.14 -35.68 19.08
C ALA A 20 40.10 -36.66 20.26
N PHE A 21 39.49 -37.83 19.99
CA PHE A 21 39.52 -39.19 20.53
C PHE A 21 38.11 -39.61 20.98
N GLY A 22 37.48 -40.62 20.53
CA GLY A 22 37.87 -41.90 19.96
C GLY A 22 36.84 -42.92 20.41
N ALA A 23 36.64 -43.88 19.59
CA ALA A 23 36.19 -45.26 19.89
C ALA A 23 34.88 -45.69 19.18
N GLU A 24 35.16 -46.57 18.24
CA GLU A 24 34.27 -47.46 17.52
C GLU A 24 33.35 -48.29 18.44
N ARG A 25 32.12 -48.46 18.00
CA ARG A 25 31.43 -49.74 18.19
C ARG A 25 30.47 -49.97 17.03
N ALA A 26 30.88 -50.90 16.18
CA ALA A 26 30.05 -51.46 15.12
C ALA A 26 28.85 -52.20 15.71
N LEU A 27 27.66 -51.94 15.24
CA LEU A 27 26.56 -52.92 15.27
C LEU A 27 25.76 -52.79 13.96
N ALA A 28 25.43 -53.93 13.43
CA ALA A 28 24.94 -54.31 12.12
C ALA A 28 23.65 -53.59 11.65
N PRO A 29 23.32 -53.72 10.36
CA PRO A 29 22.33 -52.88 9.69
C PRO A 29 20.92 -53.40 9.93
N HIS A 30 20.08 -52.58 10.54
CA HIS A 30 18.64 -52.66 10.35
C HIS A 30 18.28 -51.84 9.14
N ALA A 31 17.77 -52.50 8.11
CA ALA A 31 17.14 -51.85 7.00
C ALA A 31 15.95 -51.02 7.53
N PRO A 32 15.86 -49.72 7.25
CA PRO A 32 14.62 -49.00 7.44
C PRO A 32 13.67 -49.35 6.30
N GLU A 33 12.52 -49.86 6.71
CA GLU A 33 11.34 -49.92 5.83
C GLU A 33 11.20 -48.60 5.08
N SER A 34 11.13 -48.75 3.77
CA SER A 34 10.76 -47.66 2.86
C SER A 34 9.40 -47.09 3.27
N MET A 35 9.42 -46.08 4.13
CA MET A 35 8.30 -45.18 4.23
C MET A 35 8.27 -44.38 2.91
N ALA A 36 7.41 -44.84 2.00
CA ALA A 36 7.03 -44.07 0.85
C ALA A 36 6.59 -42.69 1.35
N CYS A 37 7.44 -41.69 1.10
CA CYS A 37 7.11 -40.30 1.26
C CYS A 37 6.02 -40.02 0.20
N VAL A 38 4.78 -40.17 0.60
CA VAL A 38 3.65 -39.60 -0.16
C VAL A 38 3.91 -38.10 -0.13
N PRO A 39 4.18 -37.43 -1.27
CA PRO A 39 4.16 -36.00 -1.27
C PRO A 39 2.72 -35.65 -0.93
N ALA A 40 2.49 -35.11 0.26
CA ALA A 40 1.28 -34.35 0.52
C ALA A 40 1.33 -33.20 -0.49
N GLU A 41 0.60 -33.34 -1.59
CA GLU A 41 0.12 -32.17 -2.32
C GLU A 41 -0.61 -31.34 -1.28
N VAL A 42 0.11 -30.41 -0.70
CA VAL A 42 -0.50 -29.28 -0.01
C VAL A 42 -1.21 -28.56 -1.14
N ASP A 43 -2.49 -28.90 -1.30
CA ASP A 43 -3.41 -28.05 -2.03
C ASP A 43 -3.18 -26.67 -1.42
N ALA A 44 -2.46 -25.83 -2.14
CA ALA A 44 -2.27 -24.44 -1.76
C ALA A 44 -3.67 -23.84 -1.85
N ALA A 45 -4.43 -24.03 -0.75
CA ALA A 45 -5.72 -23.41 -0.59
C ALA A 45 -5.48 -21.93 -0.88
N ALA A 46 -5.93 -21.51 -2.04
CA ALA A 46 -5.77 -20.14 -2.52
C ALA A 46 -6.25 -19.24 -1.39
N VAL A 47 -5.32 -18.45 -0.81
CA VAL A 47 -5.71 -17.46 0.21
C VAL A 47 -6.85 -16.69 -0.40
N PRO A 48 -8.02 -16.63 0.25
CA PRO A 48 -9.18 -15.96 -0.33
C PRO A 48 -8.77 -14.54 -0.70
N ASP A 49 -8.96 -14.17 -1.96
CA ASP A 49 -8.74 -12.80 -2.43
C ASP A 49 -9.61 -11.87 -1.56
N PRO A 50 -9.02 -10.97 -0.76
CA PRO A 50 -9.77 -10.11 0.15
C PRO A 50 -10.68 -9.13 -0.58
N LEU A 51 -10.50 -8.99 -1.90
CA LEU A 51 -11.27 -8.07 -2.73
C LEU A 51 -12.63 -8.65 -3.10
N ASP A 52 -13.68 -7.84 -3.00
CA ASP A 52 -14.97 -8.15 -3.61
C ASP A 52 -14.94 -7.95 -5.14
N ALA A 53 -16.06 -8.27 -5.81
CA ALA A 53 -16.15 -8.19 -7.26
C ALA A 53 -16.01 -6.75 -7.80
N GLU A 54 -16.43 -5.75 -7.04
CA GLU A 54 -16.30 -4.35 -7.41
C GLU A 54 -14.85 -3.88 -7.26
N GLN A 55 -14.23 -4.19 -6.13
CA GLN A 55 -12.83 -3.88 -5.83
C GLN A 55 -11.89 -4.52 -6.86
N ARG A 56 -12.10 -5.80 -7.21
CA ARG A 56 -11.31 -6.46 -8.27
C ARG A 56 -11.41 -5.75 -9.61
N ARG A 57 -12.62 -5.33 -10.00
CA ARG A 57 -12.81 -4.62 -11.27
C ARG A 57 -12.11 -3.28 -11.30
N ILE A 58 -12.23 -2.51 -10.22
CA ILE A 58 -11.58 -1.20 -10.15
C ILE A 58 -10.05 -1.34 -10.08
N ALA A 59 -9.52 -2.30 -9.31
CA ALA A 59 -8.11 -2.61 -9.24
C ALA A 59 -7.53 -2.99 -10.61
N ALA A 60 -8.19 -3.90 -11.33
CA ALA A 60 -7.78 -4.28 -12.68
C ALA A 60 -7.85 -3.12 -13.69
N HIS A 61 -8.80 -2.21 -13.52
CA HIS A 61 -8.86 -1.00 -14.35
C HIS A 61 -7.69 -0.05 -14.04
N LEU A 62 -7.44 0.23 -12.77
CA LEU A 62 -6.40 1.15 -12.31
C LEU A 62 -4.99 0.65 -12.66
N SER A 63 -4.73 -0.65 -12.44
CA SER A 63 -3.44 -1.27 -12.79
C SER A 63 -3.12 -1.11 -14.28
N ARG A 64 -4.10 -1.38 -15.16
CA ARG A 64 -3.93 -1.19 -16.60
C ARG A 64 -3.80 0.28 -17.02
N TRP A 65 -4.57 1.17 -16.37
CA TRP A 65 -4.57 2.59 -16.72
C TRP A 65 -3.25 3.29 -16.35
N PHE A 66 -2.71 2.99 -15.18
CA PHE A 66 -1.46 3.57 -14.69
C PHE A 66 -0.23 2.73 -15.01
N GLN A 67 -0.42 1.53 -15.61
CA GLN A 67 0.67 0.59 -15.94
C GLN A 67 1.51 0.21 -14.70
N VAL A 68 0.84 -0.02 -13.58
CA VAL A 68 1.44 -0.41 -12.30
C VAL A 68 1.11 -1.86 -11.96
N ASP A 69 1.84 -2.42 -10.99
CA ASP A 69 1.65 -3.78 -10.52
C ASP A 69 0.20 -4.04 -10.06
N GLY A 70 -0.34 -5.19 -10.48
CA GLY A 70 -1.72 -5.56 -10.19
C GLY A 70 -1.97 -5.95 -8.75
N GLU A 71 -1.03 -6.64 -8.10
CA GLU A 71 -1.14 -7.08 -6.72
C GLU A 71 -1.09 -5.86 -5.78
N GLY A 72 -0.07 -5.02 -5.93
CA GLY A 72 0.05 -3.78 -5.15
C GLY A 72 -1.12 -2.83 -5.35
N THR A 73 -1.67 -2.76 -6.58
CA THR A 73 -2.89 -1.98 -6.85
C THR A 73 -4.11 -2.58 -6.13
N GLY A 74 -4.23 -3.91 -6.11
CA GLY A 74 -5.29 -4.60 -5.36
C GLY A 74 -5.24 -4.29 -3.88
N LEU A 75 -4.06 -4.37 -3.27
CA LEU A 75 -3.85 -4.01 -1.86
C LEU A 75 -4.19 -2.53 -1.58
N ALA A 76 -3.80 -1.62 -2.47
CA ALA A 76 -4.14 -0.20 -2.34
C ALA A 76 -5.65 0.05 -2.45
N VAL A 77 -6.35 -0.66 -3.34
CA VAL A 77 -7.82 -0.59 -3.45
C VAL A 77 -8.48 -1.10 -2.17
N PHE A 78 -8.06 -2.26 -1.66
CA PHE A 78 -8.56 -2.79 -0.40
C PHE A 78 -8.37 -1.80 0.76
N ALA A 79 -7.16 -1.26 0.91
CA ALA A 79 -6.84 -0.28 1.94
C ALA A 79 -7.68 1.01 1.79
N ALA A 80 -7.92 1.47 0.57
CA ALA A 80 -8.74 2.66 0.30
C ALA A 80 -10.22 2.45 0.71
N TYR A 81 -10.81 1.29 0.38
CA TYR A 81 -12.17 0.97 0.80
C TYR A 81 -12.29 0.87 2.32
N ARG A 82 -11.32 0.23 2.97
CA ARG A 82 -11.29 0.13 4.43
C ARG A 82 -11.15 1.51 5.09
N ALA A 83 -10.12 2.28 4.69
CA ALA A 83 -9.87 3.59 5.26
C ALA A 83 -11.05 4.56 5.05
N ALA A 84 -11.67 4.53 3.87
CA ALA A 84 -12.86 5.33 3.58
C ALA A 84 -14.03 4.97 4.49
N GLY A 85 -14.27 3.67 4.72
CA GLY A 85 -15.30 3.19 5.65
C GLY A 85 -15.06 3.65 7.09
N GLU A 86 -13.82 3.62 7.57
CA GLU A 86 -13.45 4.05 8.92
C GLU A 86 -13.72 5.54 9.16
N VAL A 87 -13.55 6.38 8.14
CA VAL A 87 -13.66 7.83 8.27
C VAL A 87 -14.94 8.40 7.63
N GLY A 88 -15.82 7.55 7.08
CA GLY A 88 -17.07 7.98 6.46
C GLY A 88 -16.89 8.74 5.14
N LEU A 89 -15.86 8.41 4.36
CA LEU A 89 -15.63 8.94 3.03
C LEU A 89 -16.09 7.94 1.94
N ASP A 90 -16.26 8.44 0.73
CA ASP A 90 -16.47 7.61 -0.45
C ASP A 90 -15.14 6.94 -0.87
N PRO A 91 -15.06 5.59 -0.99
CA PRO A 91 -13.84 4.91 -1.40
C PRO A 91 -13.36 5.33 -2.79
N LEU A 92 -14.25 5.63 -3.74
CA LEU A 92 -13.86 6.15 -5.05
C LEU A 92 -13.22 7.53 -4.97
N LEU A 93 -13.55 8.33 -3.95
CA LEU A 93 -12.89 9.60 -3.69
C LEU A 93 -11.44 9.37 -3.24
N VAL A 94 -11.20 8.44 -2.33
CA VAL A 94 -9.84 8.08 -1.87
C VAL A 94 -9.01 7.55 -3.04
N LEU A 95 -9.56 6.66 -3.86
CA LEU A 95 -8.90 6.16 -5.07
C LEU A 95 -8.61 7.25 -6.10
N ALA A 96 -9.51 8.21 -6.26
CA ALA A 96 -9.30 9.37 -7.13
C ALA A 96 -8.16 10.25 -6.63
N MET A 97 -8.04 10.45 -5.31
CA MET A 97 -6.89 11.16 -4.73
C MET A 97 -5.58 10.43 -5.01
N ILE A 98 -5.51 9.12 -4.76
CA ILE A 98 -4.31 8.31 -5.07
C ILE A 98 -3.93 8.43 -6.55
N SER A 99 -4.93 8.41 -7.44
CA SER A 99 -4.72 8.61 -8.88
C SER A 99 -4.04 9.94 -9.21
N ILE A 100 -4.46 11.03 -8.55
CA ILE A 100 -3.96 12.39 -8.79
C ILE A 100 -2.61 12.63 -8.09
N GLU A 101 -2.43 12.10 -6.87
CA GLU A 101 -1.26 12.34 -6.04
C GLU A 101 -0.03 11.58 -6.52
N SER A 102 -0.19 10.29 -6.84
CA SER A 102 0.94 9.40 -7.10
C SER A 102 0.81 8.57 -8.36
N SER A 103 -0.35 8.58 -9.04
CA SER A 103 -0.66 7.62 -10.11
C SER A 103 -0.46 6.17 -9.66
N PHE A 104 -0.81 5.85 -8.41
CA PHE A 104 -0.62 4.54 -7.77
C PHE A 104 0.85 4.12 -7.58
N ASN A 105 1.81 5.04 -7.60
CA ASN A 105 3.19 4.75 -7.28
C ASN A 105 3.44 4.87 -5.76
N PRO A 106 3.65 3.76 -5.02
CA PRO A 106 3.87 3.81 -3.57
C PRO A 106 5.21 4.44 -3.18
N ALA A 107 6.17 4.48 -4.11
CA ALA A 107 7.48 5.09 -3.90
C ALA A 107 7.54 6.56 -4.35
N ALA A 108 6.39 7.18 -4.68
CA ALA A 108 6.38 8.58 -5.12
C ALA A 108 6.86 9.51 -4.01
N GLU A 109 7.79 10.41 -4.36
CA GLU A 109 8.29 11.46 -3.48
C GLU A 109 8.40 12.78 -4.23
N SER A 110 7.86 13.85 -3.64
CA SER A 110 7.92 15.18 -4.20
C SER A 110 9.12 15.98 -3.67
N SER A 111 9.52 17.02 -4.40
CA SER A 111 10.55 17.96 -3.96
C SER A 111 10.23 18.67 -2.63
N MET A 112 8.97 18.69 -2.23
CA MET A 112 8.51 19.27 -0.95
C MET A 112 8.50 18.24 0.19
N GLY A 113 8.89 16.97 -0.08
CA GLY A 113 8.94 15.88 0.89
C GLY A 113 7.58 15.22 1.14
N ALA A 114 6.64 15.35 0.20
CA ALA A 114 5.42 14.55 0.20
C ALA A 114 5.75 13.13 -0.28
N LYS A 115 5.17 12.09 0.36
CA LYS A 115 5.56 10.70 0.18
C LYS A 115 4.37 9.77 0.04
N GLY A 116 4.56 8.73 -0.78
CA GLY A 116 3.65 7.60 -0.92
C GLY A 116 2.38 7.89 -1.71
N LEU A 117 1.42 6.97 -1.63
CA LEU A 117 0.23 6.94 -2.47
C LEU A 117 -0.63 8.21 -2.37
N MET A 118 -0.77 8.77 -1.18
CA MET A 118 -1.55 9.98 -0.91
C MET A 118 -0.68 11.21 -0.66
N GLN A 119 0.61 11.17 -0.99
CA GLN A 119 1.55 12.30 -0.93
C GLN A 119 1.51 13.05 0.41
N ILE A 120 1.68 12.31 1.51
CA ILE A 120 1.70 12.88 2.87
C ILE A 120 3.06 13.49 3.15
N ILE A 121 3.08 14.69 3.74
CA ILE A 121 4.31 15.34 4.23
C ILE A 121 4.45 15.01 5.73
N PRO A 122 5.36 14.10 6.14
CA PRO A 122 5.39 13.56 7.50
C PRO A 122 5.49 14.63 8.59
N ARG A 123 6.33 15.65 8.38
CA ARG A 123 6.55 16.72 9.37
C ARG A 123 5.28 17.47 9.81
N PHE A 124 4.23 17.45 9.00
CA PHE A 124 2.96 18.10 9.33
C PHE A 124 1.93 17.15 9.95
N HIS A 125 2.21 15.83 9.93
CA HIS A 125 1.23 14.81 10.29
C HIS A 125 1.79 13.74 11.24
N LEU A 126 2.88 14.06 11.99
CA LEU A 126 3.54 13.12 12.89
C LEU A 126 2.57 12.46 13.87
N ALA A 127 1.71 13.25 14.52
CA ALA A 127 0.73 12.74 15.47
C ALA A 127 -0.26 11.72 14.87
N LYS A 128 -0.50 11.78 13.55
CA LYS A 128 -1.35 10.81 12.84
C LYS A 128 -0.56 9.57 12.39
N LEU A 129 0.74 9.72 12.18
CA LEU A 129 1.63 8.63 11.80
C LEU A 129 2.11 7.82 13.02
N GLU A 130 2.15 8.42 14.22
CA GLU A 130 2.58 7.74 15.46
C GLU A 130 1.86 6.39 15.71
N PRO A 131 0.53 6.27 15.60
CA PRO A 131 -0.16 4.99 15.78
C PRO A 131 0.23 3.92 14.76
N HIS A 132 0.85 4.32 13.65
CA HIS A 132 1.26 3.44 12.54
C HIS A 132 2.77 3.13 12.57
N GLY A 133 3.52 3.62 13.57
CA GLY A 133 4.97 3.39 13.67
C GLY A 133 5.84 4.64 13.41
N GLY A 134 5.24 5.83 13.43
CA GLY A 134 5.95 7.11 13.33
C GLY A 134 6.13 7.60 11.88
N ALA A 135 7.10 8.50 11.70
CA ALA A 135 7.30 9.19 10.42
C ALA A 135 7.53 8.24 9.24
N ASP A 136 8.20 7.11 9.46
CA ASP A 136 8.55 6.14 8.42
C ASP A 136 7.35 5.32 7.95
N ALA A 137 6.26 5.27 8.73
CA ALA A 137 5.00 4.62 8.34
C ALA A 137 4.39 5.23 7.07
N VAL A 138 4.81 6.42 6.69
CA VAL A 138 4.38 7.05 5.42
C VAL A 138 4.79 6.25 4.18
N HIS A 139 5.79 5.37 4.29
CA HIS A 139 6.24 4.49 3.21
C HIS A 139 5.44 3.19 3.11
N ASP A 140 4.69 2.83 4.16
CA ASP A 140 3.77 1.70 4.12
C ASP A 140 2.46 2.12 3.42
N PRO A 141 2.07 1.45 2.31
CA PRO A 141 0.90 1.83 1.51
C PRO A 141 -0.41 1.90 2.31
N GLU A 142 -0.63 0.94 3.21
CA GLU A 142 -1.85 0.87 4.02
C GLU A 142 -1.93 2.03 5.01
N SER A 143 -0.85 2.29 5.75
CA SER A 143 -0.74 3.40 6.69
C SER A 143 -0.85 4.75 5.99
N ASN A 144 -0.21 4.88 4.81
CA ASN A 144 -0.28 6.10 4.01
C ASN A 144 -1.72 6.42 3.59
N ILE A 145 -2.46 5.43 3.11
CA ILE A 145 -3.86 5.60 2.71
C ILE A 145 -4.75 5.92 3.92
N ALA A 146 -4.58 5.18 5.04
CA ALA A 146 -5.36 5.40 6.26
C ALA A 146 -5.16 6.83 6.81
N VAL A 147 -3.90 7.27 6.92
CA VAL A 147 -3.56 8.61 7.40
C VAL A 147 -4.03 9.68 6.43
N GLY A 148 -3.87 9.49 5.11
CA GLY A 148 -4.33 10.41 4.08
C GLY A 148 -5.84 10.62 4.09
N ALA A 149 -6.61 9.53 4.21
CA ALA A 149 -8.08 9.59 4.34
C ALA A 149 -8.50 10.37 5.60
N ARG A 150 -7.83 10.14 6.73
CA ARG A 150 -8.08 10.87 7.97
C ARG A 150 -7.75 12.37 7.87
N ILE A 151 -6.66 12.72 7.18
CA ILE A 151 -6.30 14.13 6.92
C ILE A 151 -7.41 14.79 6.10
N LEU A 152 -7.89 14.15 5.03
CA LEU A 152 -8.97 14.69 4.23
C LEU A 152 -10.24 14.87 5.06
N GLN A 153 -10.65 13.86 5.83
CA GLN A 153 -11.83 13.94 6.70
C GLN A 153 -11.76 15.16 7.63
N GLU A 154 -10.62 15.36 8.30
CA GLU A 154 -10.43 16.49 9.20
C GLU A 154 -10.51 17.85 8.46
N TYR A 155 -9.97 17.91 7.24
CA TYR A 155 -10.05 19.13 6.44
C TYR A 155 -11.46 19.41 5.99
N VAL A 156 -12.22 18.41 5.56
CA VAL A 156 -13.64 18.54 5.21
C VAL A 156 -14.44 19.00 6.42
N TYR A 157 -14.23 18.37 7.59
CA TYR A 157 -14.92 18.79 8.82
C TYR A 157 -14.61 20.24 9.19
N ARG A 158 -13.36 20.67 9.10
CA ARG A 158 -12.91 22.01 9.46
C ARG A 158 -13.38 23.09 8.48
N THR A 159 -13.44 22.76 7.19
CA THR A 159 -13.82 23.72 6.13
C THR A 159 -15.31 23.72 5.83
N GLY A 160 -16.04 22.68 6.25
CA GLY A 160 -17.47 22.53 6.06
C GLY A 160 -17.90 21.99 4.69
N THR A 161 -17.00 21.87 3.71
CA THR A 161 -17.30 21.32 2.38
C THR A 161 -16.19 20.39 1.87
N LEU A 162 -16.57 19.41 1.05
CA LEU A 162 -15.61 18.51 0.42
C LEU A 162 -14.62 19.28 -0.48
N GLU A 163 -15.12 20.20 -1.27
CA GLU A 163 -14.30 21.01 -2.19
C GLU A 163 -13.23 21.81 -1.44
N ALA A 164 -13.63 22.54 -0.39
CA ALA A 164 -12.68 23.30 0.43
C ALA A 164 -11.71 22.39 1.19
N GLY A 165 -12.15 21.21 1.65
CA GLY A 165 -11.29 20.21 2.27
C GLY A 165 -10.24 19.69 1.32
N LEU A 166 -10.60 19.36 0.07
CA LEU A 166 -9.68 18.96 -0.99
C LEU A 166 -8.67 20.07 -1.33
N GLN A 167 -9.12 21.32 -1.47
CA GLN A 167 -8.24 22.45 -1.70
C GLN A 167 -7.25 22.66 -0.55
N GLN A 168 -7.68 22.45 0.68
CA GLN A 168 -6.80 22.51 1.84
C GLN A 168 -5.79 21.35 1.85
N TYR A 169 -6.19 20.16 1.43
CA TYR A 169 -5.30 19.00 1.33
C TYR A 169 -4.12 19.28 0.39
N ASN A 170 -4.39 19.84 -0.76
CA ASN A 170 -3.38 20.24 -1.74
C ASN A 170 -2.61 21.54 -1.38
N GLY A 171 -2.90 22.17 -0.22
CA GLY A 171 -2.30 23.43 0.15
C GLY A 171 -2.77 24.63 -0.68
N ALA A 172 -3.83 24.48 -1.47
CA ALA A 172 -4.34 25.48 -2.41
C ALA A 172 -5.65 26.17 -1.93
N SER A 173 -5.78 26.41 -0.63
CA SER A 173 -7.00 26.96 0.00
C SER A 173 -7.43 28.34 -0.56
N ARG A 174 -6.54 29.03 -1.25
CA ARG A 174 -6.81 30.36 -1.88
C ARG A 174 -7.08 30.28 -3.38
N ASP A 175 -7.07 29.09 -3.97
CA ASP A 175 -7.37 28.93 -5.40
C ASP A 175 -8.89 28.92 -5.61
N GLU A 176 -9.45 30.08 -5.95
CA GLU A 176 -10.88 30.26 -6.21
C GLU A 176 -11.41 29.42 -7.38
N SER A 177 -10.53 28.99 -8.28
CA SER A 177 -10.91 28.09 -9.38
C SER A 177 -11.05 26.62 -8.99
N ALA A 178 -10.72 26.27 -7.73
CA ALA A 178 -10.82 24.94 -7.15
C ALA A 178 -10.21 23.83 -8.03
N ARG A 179 -9.08 24.11 -8.68
CA ARG A 179 -8.49 23.24 -9.71
C ARG A 179 -8.18 21.83 -9.21
N TYR A 180 -7.65 21.74 -8.00
CA TYR A 180 -7.34 20.42 -7.43
C TYR A 180 -8.63 19.64 -7.13
N ALA A 181 -9.58 20.25 -6.43
CA ALA A 181 -10.86 19.63 -6.11
C ALA A 181 -11.58 19.17 -7.40
N ASN A 182 -11.62 20.02 -8.42
CA ASN A 182 -12.21 19.67 -9.71
C ASN A 182 -11.54 18.48 -10.39
N LYS A 183 -10.20 18.36 -10.32
CA LYS A 183 -9.47 17.19 -10.84
C LYS A 183 -9.85 15.90 -10.10
N VAL A 184 -9.85 15.94 -8.78
CA VAL A 184 -10.20 14.78 -7.95
C VAL A 184 -11.65 14.35 -8.19
N LEU A 185 -12.59 15.27 -8.21
CA LEU A 185 -14.01 14.97 -8.43
C LEU A 185 -14.30 14.47 -9.85
N ALA A 186 -13.58 14.97 -10.85
CA ALA A 186 -13.66 14.47 -12.22
C ALA A 186 -13.12 13.02 -12.30
N GLU A 187 -12.01 12.73 -11.63
CA GLU A 187 -11.44 11.39 -11.56
C GLU A 187 -12.37 10.43 -10.82
N ARG A 188 -12.90 10.82 -9.65
CA ARG A 188 -13.93 10.06 -8.95
C ARG A 188 -15.09 9.68 -9.87
N SER A 189 -15.62 10.66 -10.61
CA SER A 189 -16.72 10.45 -11.55
C SER A 189 -16.32 9.51 -12.71
N ARG A 190 -15.04 9.53 -13.14
CA ARG A 190 -14.51 8.59 -14.13
C ARG A 190 -14.53 7.17 -13.59
N LEU A 191 -14.05 6.95 -12.36
CA LEU A 191 -14.03 5.63 -11.71
C LEU A 191 -15.45 5.09 -11.52
N GLU A 192 -16.39 5.91 -11.11
CA GLU A 192 -17.81 5.55 -10.99
C GLU A 192 -18.39 5.08 -12.34
N ARG A 193 -18.07 5.73 -13.45
CA ARG A 193 -18.49 5.29 -14.78
C ARG A 193 -17.90 3.93 -15.17
N VAL A 194 -16.67 3.63 -14.76
CA VAL A 194 -16.04 2.31 -14.98
C VAL A 194 -16.86 1.21 -14.31
N LEU A 195 -17.27 1.42 -13.07
CA LEU A 195 -18.08 0.44 -12.32
C LEU A 195 -19.46 0.24 -12.94
N ARG A 196 -20.14 1.33 -13.33
CA ARG A 196 -21.49 1.25 -13.97
C ARG A 196 -21.48 0.51 -15.31
N ARG A 197 -20.50 0.73 -16.17
CA ARG A 197 -20.43 0.09 -17.50
C ARG A 197 -20.35 -1.43 -17.40
N THR A 198 -19.65 -1.93 -16.41
CA THR A 198 -19.46 -3.38 -16.23
C THR A 198 -20.71 -4.07 -15.68
N GLN A 199 -21.52 -3.38 -14.87
CA GLN A 199 -22.80 -3.93 -14.38
C GLN A 199 -23.79 -4.17 -15.53
N VAL A 200 -23.88 -3.26 -16.48
CA VAL A 200 -24.77 -3.39 -17.65
C VAL A 200 -24.37 -4.59 -18.54
N SER A 201 -23.07 -4.81 -18.75
CA SER A 201 -22.59 -5.94 -19.57
C SER A 201 -22.91 -7.30 -18.94
N THR A 202 -22.90 -7.41 -17.61
CA THR A 202 -23.19 -8.67 -16.90
C THR A 202 -24.68 -9.02 -16.93
N VAL A 203 -25.56 -8.03 -16.94
CA VAL A 203 -27.03 -8.25 -17.03
C VAL A 203 -27.44 -8.71 -18.41
N VAL A 204 -26.86 -8.13 -19.46
CA VAL A 204 -27.15 -8.52 -20.86
C VAL A 204 -26.68 -9.94 -21.17
N SER A 205 -25.56 -10.39 -20.61
CA SER A 205 -25.01 -11.74 -20.82
C SER A 205 -25.77 -12.85 -20.08
N ARG A 206 -26.61 -12.53 -19.10
CA ARG A 206 -27.43 -13.52 -18.35
C ARG A 206 -28.85 -13.67 -18.86
N GLY A 207 -29.27 -12.83 -19.81
CA GLY A 207 -30.63 -12.78 -20.36
C GLY A 207 -30.76 -13.25 -21.80
N GLY A 208 -29.71 -13.91 -22.38
CA GLY A 208 -29.68 -14.45 -23.74
C GLY A 208 -29.70 -15.99 -23.79
#